data_4d88e92c3505dce3e1115e63ef40fa57
#
_entry.id   4d88e92c3505dce3e1115e63ef40fa57
#
_cell.length_a   1.000
_cell.length_b   1.000
_cell.length_c   1.000
_cell.angle_alpha   90.00
_cell.angle_beta   90.00
_cell.angle_gamma   90.00
#
_symmetry.space_group_name_H-M   'P 1'
#
loop_
_entity.id
_entity.type
_entity.pdbx_description
1 polymer ?
#
loop_
_entity_poly.entity_id
_entity_poly.type
_entity_poly.pdbx_seq_one_letter_code
_entity_poly.pdbx_strand_id
1 'polypeptide(L)'
;MHRFPAMLATIVLFVATPASAAGSQPWPWKAKAPRDPALATLSHIEGVTAVVAEDIVSVSVKAMAPAPGYTELQLVSRMGDPTDRIFAFDACGRSAQEVTSQVLTPVTIEVSYTEAPIAKLEVIEVYSNDNCLAYSVKDSKPVDCTSKAIPQEPGKSP
;
A
#
# COMPACT_ATOMS: atom_id res chain seq x y z
N MET A 1 -23.41 40.49 -49.18
CA MET A 1 -23.13 39.07 -48.95
C MET A 1 -21.89 38.95 -48.06
N HIS A 2 -22.08 38.82 -46.75
CA HIS A 2 -20.96 38.70 -45.77
C HIS A 2 -20.97 37.26 -45.28
N ARG A 3 -19.88 36.54 -45.60
CA ARG A 3 -19.65 35.18 -45.09
C ARG A 3 -18.79 35.29 -43.82
N PHE A 4 -19.33 34.91 -42.66
CA PHE A 4 -18.59 34.69 -41.44
C PHE A 4 -17.95 33.32 -41.43
N PRO A 5 -16.67 33.16 -41.11
CA PRO A 5 -16.11 31.85 -40.87
C PRO A 5 -16.41 31.43 -39.43
N ALA A 6 -16.99 30.23 -39.29
CA ALA A 6 -17.18 29.59 -38.00
C ALA A 6 -15.83 29.08 -37.46
N MET A 7 -15.39 29.65 -36.32
CA MET A 7 -14.26 29.11 -35.55
C MET A 7 -14.74 27.91 -34.75
N LEU A 8 -14.26 26.71 -35.12
CA LEU A 8 -14.38 25.52 -34.27
C LEU A 8 -13.32 25.62 -33.14
N ALA A 9 -13.80 25.82 -31.92
CA ALA A 9 -12.95 25.70 -30.73
C ALA A 9 -12.84 24.22 -30.36
N THR A 10 -11.65 23.65 -30.56
CA THR A 10 -11.35 22.28 -30.11
C THR A 10 -11.01 22.32 -28.62
N ILE A 11 -11.89 21.82 -27.77
CA ILE A 11 -11.64 21.64 -26.36
C ILE A 11 -10.81 20.38 -26.19
N VAL A 12 -9.53 20.53 -25.83
CA VAL A 12 -8.65 19.44 -25.45
C VAL A 12 -8.89 19.17 -23.96
N LEU A 13 -9.61 18.09 -23.66
CA LEU A 13 -9.71 17.58 -22.31
C LEU A 13 -8.38 16.93 -21.92
N PHE A 14 -7.61 17.58 -21.06
CA PHE A 14 -6.48 16.96 -20.36
C PHE A 14 -7.06 16.03 -19.27
N VAL A 15 -7.08 14.73 -19.54
CA VAL A 15 -7.28 13.73 -18.50
C VAL A 15 -5.93 13.59 -17.79
N ALA A 16 -5.83 14.15 -16.60
CA ALA A 16 -4.70 13.89 -15.72
C ALA A 16 -4.78 12.45 -15.23
N THR A 17 -3.99 11.56 -15.82
CA THR A 17 -3.78 10.21 -15.30
C THR A 17 -2.92 10.33 -14.04
N PRO A 18 -3.38 9.77 -12.87
CA PRO A 18 -2.50 9.66 -11.72
C PRO A 18 -1.30 8.80 -12.09
N ALA A 19 -0.11 9.31 -11.86
CA ALA A 19 1.13 8.58 -12.07
C ALA A 19 1.22 7.47 -11.00
N SER A 20 0.73 6.28 -11.32
CA SER A 20 1.04 5.07 -10.56
C SER A 20 2.47 4.67 -10.91
N ALA A 21 3.40 4.93 -10.00
CA ALA A 21 4.73 4.33 -10.04
C ALA A 21 4.60 2.85 -9.63
N ALA A 22 4.06 2.01 -10.51
CA ALA A 22 4.03 0.57 -10.35
C ALA A 22 5.42 0.00 -10.67
N GLY A 23 6.35 0.16 -9.74
CA GLY A 23 7.64 -0.53 -9.77
C GLY A 23 7.48 -1.94 -9.21
N SER A 24 7.94 -2.96 -9.93
CA SER A 24 8.07 -4.28 -9.34
C SER A 24 9.24 -4.29 -8.35
N GLN A 25 9.02 -4.85 -7.17
CA GLN A 25 10.00 -4.94 -6.09
C GLN A 25 10.28 -6.42 -5.76
N PRO A 26 11.48 -6.76 -5.27
CA PRO A 26 11.74 -8.10 -4.76
C PRO A 26 10.88 -8.35 -3.51
N TRP A 27 10.55 -9.62 -3.28
CA TRP A 27 9.76 -10.02 -2.10
C TRP A 27 10.47 -9.60 -0.79
N PRO A 28 9.81 -8.85 0.11
CA PRO A 28 10.48 -8.17 1.24
C PRO A 28 11.22 -9.11 2.19
N TRP A 29 10.72 -10.32 2.43
CA TRP A 29 11.37 -11.30 3.30
C TRP A 29 12.68 -11.86 2.72
N LYS A 30 12.89 -11.76 1.41
CA LYS A 30 14.16 -12.08 0.78
C LYS A 30 15.18 -10.95 0.94
N ALA A 31 14.74 -9.72 0.86
CA ALA A 31 15.61 -8.55 0.90
C ALA A 31 16.17 -8.28 2.31
N LYS A 32 15.48 -8.70 3.38
CA LYS A 32 15.85 -8.48 4.80
C LYS A 32 16.32 -7.04 5.09
N ALA A 33 15.76 -6.08 4.34
CA ALA A 33 16.11 -4.68 4.54
C ALA A 33 15.57 -4.18 5.89
N PRO A 34 16.38 -3.45 6.68
CA PRO A 34 15.88 -2.84 7.90
C PRO A 34 14.79 -1.82 7.57
N ARG A 35 13.80 -1.70 8.45
CA ARG A 35 12.77 -0.66 8.32
C ARG A 35 13.41 0.72 8.38
N ASP A 36 13.07 1.58 7.44
CA ASP A 36 13.46 3.00 7.50
C ASP A 36 12.73 3.67 8.70
N PRO A 37 13.45 4.21 9.70
CA PRO A 37 12.84 4.83 10.87
C PRO A 37 12.07 6.11 10.55
N ALA A 38 12.26 6.69 9.37
CA ALA A 38 11.53 7.89 8.93
C ALA A 38 10.14 7.57 8.36
N LEU A 39 9.80 6.29 8.20
CA LEU A 39 8.47 5.86 7.76
C LEU A 39 7.52 5.77 8.96
N ALA A 40 6.39 6.46 8.84
CA ALA A 40 5.29 6.38 9.79
C ALA A 40 4.21 5.42 9.30
N THR A 41 3.62 4.66 10.21
CA THR A 41 2.46 3.82 9.91
C THR A 41 1.23 4.69 9.63
N LEU A 42 0.45 4.33 8.61
CA LEU A 42 -0.78 5.03 8.26
C LEU A 42 -1.86 4.83 9.33
N SER A 43 -2.86 5.71 9.36
CA SER A 43 -3.89 5.69 10.40
C SER A 43 -4.83 4.51 10.28
N HIS A 44 -5.41 4.29 9.10
CA HIS A 44 -6.49 3.33 8.91
C HIS A 44 -6.42 2.66 7.54
N ILE A 45 -6.76 1.37 7.46
CA ILE A 45 -6.89 0.63 6.21
C ILE A 45 -8.37 0.53 5.85
N GLU A 46 -8.74 0.91 4.64
CA GLU A 46 -10.11 0.84 4.13
C GLU A 46 -10.34 -0.39 3.25
N GLY A 47 -9.28 -0.89 2.60
CA GLY A 47 -9.39 -2.05 1.73
C GLY A 47 -8.05 -2.64 1.35
N VAL A 48 -8.02 -3.96 1.20
CA VAL A 48 -6.87 -4.73 0.73
C VAL A 48 -7.35 -5.68 -0.35
N THR A 49 -6.64 -5.71 -1.47
CA THR A 49 -6.83 -6.71 -2.53
C THR A 49 -5.47 -7.20 -3.01
N ALA A 50 -5.42 -8.45 -3.42
CA ALA A 50 -4.21 -9.03 -3.98
C ALA A 50 -4.55 -9.92 -5.18
N VAL A 51 -3.70 -9.87 -6.20
CA VAL A 51 -3.81 -10.69 -7.41
C VAL A 51 -2.48 -11.39 -7.64
N VAL A 52 -2.54 -12.68 -7.92
CA VAL A 52 -1.38 -13.47 -8.31
C VAL A 52 -1.45 -13.76 -9.80
N ALA A 53 -0.40 -13.42 -10.51
CA ALA A 53 -0.21 -13.75 -11.92
C ALA A 53 1.20 -14.32 -12.09
N GLU A 54 1.27 -15.61 -12.44
CA GLU A 54 2.52 -16.35 -12.55
C GLU A 54 3.31 -16.35 -11.22
N ASP A 55 4.44 -15.64 -11.14
CA ASP A 55 5.30 -15.49 -9.96
C ASP A 55 5.24 -14.08 -9.35
N ILE A 56 4.31 -13.25 -9.83
CA ILE A 56 4.11 -11.88 -9.37
C ILE A 56 2.87 -11.78 -8.49
N VAL A 57 3.02 -11.13 -7.34
CA VAL A 57 1.92 -10.76 -6.45
C VAL A 57 1.74 -9.25 -6.50
N SER A 58 0.60 -8.82 -7.00
CA SER A 58 0.21 -7.40 -7.00
C SER A 58 -0.74 -7.14 -5.85
N VAL A 59 -0.40 -6.20 -4.99
CA VAL A 59 -1.17 -5.82 -3.81
C VAL A 59 -1.62 -4.38 -3.95
N SER A 60 -2.90 -4.12 -3.73
CA SER A 60 -3.47 -2.78 -3.67
C SER A 60 -4.12 -2.55 -2.31
N VAL A 61 -3.74 -1.46 -1.66
CA VAL A 61 -4.22 -1.07 -0.33
C VAL A 61 -4.78 0.34 -0.39
N LYS A 62 -6.05 0.49 -0.01
CA LYS A 62 -6.66 1.79 0.24
C LYS A 62 -6.55 2.11 1.72
N ALA A 63 -6.03 3.27 2.04
CA ALA A 63 -5.74 3.66 3.42
C ALA A 63 -5.96 5.16 3.64
N MET A 64 -5.97 5.56 4.91
CA MET A 64 -6.01 6.94 5.34
C MET A 64 -4.68 7.33 5.99
N ALA A 65 -4.03 8.35 5.46
CA ALA A 65 -2.89 8.99 6.10
C ALA A 65 -3.37 9.96 7.18
N PRO A 66 -2.62 10.14 8.29
CA PRO A 66 -3.03 11.04 9.38
C PRO A 66 -3.01 12.52 9.01
N ALA A 67 -2.37 12.88 7.90
CA ALA A 67 -2.28 14.24 7.38
C ALA A 67 -2.07 14.23 5.87
N PRO A 68 -2.33 15.34 5.17
CA PRO A 68 -1.97 15.49 3.77
C PRO A 68 -0.45 15.55 3.57
N GLY A 69 0.01 15.25 2.34
CA GLY A 69 1.42 15.35 1.97
C GLY A 69 2.28 14.14 2.31
N TYR A 70 1.67 13.01 2.66
CA TYR A 70 2.41 11.75 2.77
C TYR A 70 2.96 11.32 1.41
N THR A 71 4.22 10.92 1.41
CA THR A 71 4.96 10.44 0.23
C THR A 71 5.59 9.08 0.52
N GLU A 72 6.27 8.49 -0.45
CA GLU A 72 6.94 7.18 -0.31
C GLU A 72 6.06 6.12 0.33
N LEU A 73 4.81 6.06 -0.11
CA LEU A 73 3.83 5.09 0.38
C LEU A 73 4.28 3.67 0.02
N GLN A 74 4.34 2.79 1.00
CA GLN A 74 4.83 1.43 0.81
C GLN A 74 4.30 0.45 1.85
N LEU A 75 4.38 -0.83 1.51
CA LEU A 75 4.14 -1.92 2.44
C LEU A 75 5.49 -2.41 2.98
N VAL A 76 5.63 -2.36 4.29
CA VAL A 76 6.83 -2.81 5.00
C VAL A 76 6.53 -4.15 5.67
N SER A 77 7.34 -5.18 5.42
CA SER A 77 7.15 -6.47 6.08
C SER A 77 7.26 -6.33 7.60
N ARG A 78 6.28 -6.87 8.32
CA ARG A 78 6.41 -7.01 9.77
C ARG A 78 7.48 -8.05 10.10
N MET A 79 8.24 -7.81 11.16
CA MET A 79 9.39 -8.62 11.53
C MET A 79 8.99 -10.06 11.86
N GLY A 80 9.86 -11.00 11.49
CA GLY A 80 9.73 -12.42 11.72
C GLY A 80 9.53 -13.21 10.43
N ASP A 81 9.79 -14.50 10.51
CA ASP A 81 9.42 -15.40 9.41
C ASP A 81 7.91 -15.53 9.36
N PRO A 82 7.32 -15.56 8.16
CA PRO A 82 5.89 -15.77 8.03
C PRO A 82 5.50 -17.10 8.64
N THR A 83 4.54 -17.05 9.55
CA THR A 83 3.96 -18.25 10.16
C THR A 83 2.65 -18.60 9.45
N ASP A 84 2.36 -19.89 9.35
CA ASP A 84 1.07 -20.38 8.85
C ASP A 84 0.65 -19.84 7.47
N ARG A 85 1.63 -19.54 6.59
CA ARG A 85 1.39 -19.00 5.23
C ARG A 85 0.75 -17.61 5.20
N ILE A 86 0.86 -16.87 6.28
CA ILE A 86 0.37 -15.51 6.43
C ILE A 86 1.54 -14.54 6.36
N PHE A 87 1.43 -13.55 5.47
CA PHE A 87 2.45 -12.53 5.29
C PHE A 87 1.89 -11.18 5.74
N ALA A 88 2.44 -10.66 6.82
CA ALA A 88 1.97 -9.45 7.46
C ALA A 88 2.83 -8.23 7.07
N PHE A 89 2.16 -7.14 6.70
CA PHE A 89 2.76 -5.88 6.32
C PHE A 89 2.24 -4.74 7.20
N ASP A 90 3.06 -3.72 7.40
CA ASP A 90 2.62 -2.42 7.85
C ASP A 90 2.44 -1.48 6.65
N ALA A 91 1.31 -0.80 6.55
CA ALA A 91 1.12 0.28 5.59
C ALA A 91 1.79 1.54 6.10
N CYS A 92 2.81 2.01 5.40
CA CYS A 92 3.67 3.09 5.83
C CYS A 92 3.82 4.17 4.76
N GLY A 93 4.21 5.35 5.20
CA GLY A 93 4.60 6.46 4.33
C GLY A 93 5.48 7.45 5.06
N ARG A 94 6.14 8.30 4.32
CA ARG A 94 6.93 9.41 4.86
C ARG A 94 6.03 10.61 5.03
N SER A 95 5.92 11.15 6.25
CA SER A 95 5.17 12.38 6.52
C SER A 95 5.85 13.59 5.88
N ALA A 96 5.06 14.61 5.50
CA ALA A 96 5.61 15.91 5.14
C ALA A 96 6.36 16.51 6.33
N GLN A 97 7.44 17.25 6.05
CA GLN A 97 8.24 17.91 7.10
C GLN A 97 7.46 18.97 7.89
N GLU A 98 6.48 19.60 7.24
CA GLU A 98 5.59 20.56 7.86
C GLU A 98 4.15 20.06 7.81
N VAL A 99 3.69 19.49 8.93
CA VAL A 99 2.27 19.10 9.08
C VAL A 99 1.50 20.32 9.56
N THR A 100 0.81 20.98 8.64
CA THR A 100 -0.03 22.15 8.94
C THR A 100 -1.46 21.79 9.37
N SER A 101 -1.89 20.55 9.13
CA SER A 101 -3.25 20.10 9.40
C SER A 101 -3.27 18.59 9.67
N GLN A 102 -4.03 18.16 10.67
CA GLN A 102 -4.29 16.76 10.96
C GLN A 102 -5.66 16.37 10.37
N VAL A 103 -5.72 16.27 9.06
CA VAL A 103 -6.90 15.83 8.33
C VAL A 103 -6.61 14.49 7.70
N LEU A 104 -7.39 13.48 8.04
CA LEU A 104 -7.30 12.16 7.43
C LEU A 104 -7.43 12.30 5.91
N THR A 105 -6.41 11.82 5.21
CA THR A 105 -6.28 11.98 3.76
C THR A 105 -6.23 10.60 3.09
N PRO A 106 -7.13 10.31 2.13
CA PRO A 106 -7.13 9.04 1.42
C PRO A 106 -5.87 8.88 0.58
N VAL A 107 -5.25 7.70 0.67
CA VAL A 107 -4.07 7.31 -0.09
C VAL A 107 -4.22 5.90 -0.62
N THR A 108 -3.52 5.57 -1.68
CA THR A 108 -3.48 4.21 -2.23
C THR A 108 -2.04 3.75 -2.37
N ILE A 109 -1.76 2.53 -1.92
CA ILE A 109 -0.48 1.85 -2.12
C ILE A 109 -0.71 0.76 -3.15
N GLU A 110 0.03 0.81 -4.25
CA GLU A 110 0.03 -0.24 -5.28
C GLU A 110 1.46 -0.73 -5.44
N VAL A 111 1.66 -2.03 -5.25
CA VAL A 111 2.97 -2.66 -5.35
C VAL A 111 2.86 -4.03 -5.99
N SER A 112 3.82 -4.36 -6.82
CA SER A 112 3.97 -5.69 -7.40
C SER A 112 5.28 -6.30 -6.90
N TYR A 113 5.19 -7.50 -6.33
CA TYR A 113 6.34 -8.23 -5.82
C TYR A 113 6.71 -9.37 -6.77
N THR A 114 7.97 -9.43 -7.13
CA THR A 114 8.57 -10.56 -7.84
C THR A 114 9.16 -11.56 -6.86
N GLU A 115 9.32 -12.79 -7.28
CA GLU A 115 9.92 -13.87 -6.48
C GLU A 115 9.17 -14.17 -5.17
N ALA A 116 7.88 -13.86 -5.12
CA ALA A 116 7.05 -14.23 -3.99
C ALA A 116 6.90 -15.75 -3.89
N PRO A 117 6.88 -16.32 -2.67
CA PRO A 117 6.72 -17.76 -2.48
C PRO A 117 5.26 -18.19 -2.66
N ILE A 118 4.75 -18.13 -3.88
CA ILE A 118 3.32 -18.34 -4.21
C ILE A 118 2.76 -19.61 -3.59
N ALA A 119 3.52 -20.72 -3.61
CA ALA A 119 3.09 -21.98 -3.01
C ALA A 119 2.87 -21.92 -1.49
N LYS A 120 3.42 -20.91 -0.82
CA LYS A 120 3.32 -20.69 0.63
C LYS A 120 2.45 -19.49 0.98
N LEU A 121 2.00 -18.70 -0.01
CA LEU A 121 1.23 -17.49 0.20
C LEU A 121 -0.27 -17.81 0.20
N GLU A 122 -0.89 -17.78 1.37
CA GLU A 122 -2.34 -17.97 1.49
C GLU A 122 -3.06 -16.67 1.86
N VAL A 123 -2.50 -15.91 2.78
CA VAL A 123 -3.12 -14.68 3.29
C VAL A 123 -2.11 -13.53 3.34
N ILE A 124 -2.55 -12.35 2.95
CA ILE A 124 -1.85 -11.09 3.15
C ILE A 124 -2.61 -10.30 4.21
N GLU A 125 -1.93 -9.91 5.28
CA GLU A 125 -2.44 -9.03 6.30
C GLU A 125 -1.77 -7.67 6.19
N VAL A 126 -2.55 -6.60 6.28
CA VAL A 126 -2.05 -5.23 6.26
C VAL A 126 -2.52 -4.51 7.51
N TYR A 127 -1.56 -3.98 8.24
CA TYR A 127 -1.75 -3.30 9.51
C TYR A 127 -1.57 -1.79 9.36
N SER A 128 -2.38 -1.06 10.10
CA SER A 128 -2.27 0.38 10.33
C SER A 128 -2.19 0.64 11.84
N ASN A 129 -2.25 1.91 12.25
CA ASN A 129 -2.32 2.24 13.67
C ASN A 129 -3.64 1.79 14.31
N ASP A 130 -4.76 1.87 13.57
CA ASP A 130 -6.09 1.69 14.13
C ASP A 130 -6.69 0.32 13.84
N ASN A 131 -6.30 -0.31 12.73
CA ASN A 131 -6.91 -1.55 12.30
C ASN A 131 -5.95 -2.45 11.49
N CYS A 132 -6.46 -3.62 11.18
CA CYS A 132 -5.87 -4.57 10.26
C CYS A 132 -6.95 -5.05 9.30
N LEU A 133 -6.62 -5.21 8.03
CA LEU A 133 -7.41 -5.95 7.06
C LEU A 133 -6.58 -7.06 6.43
N ALA A 134 -7.21 -8.18 6.15
CA ALA A 134 -6.59 -9.33 5.54
C ALA A 134 -7.32 -9.77 4.27
N TYR A 135 -6.56 -10.36 3.37
CA TYR A 135 -7.06 -10.86 2.09
C TYR A 135 -6.51 -12.26 1.82
N SER A 136 -7.42 -13.23 1.63
CA SER A 136 -7.05 -14.56 1.18
C SER A 136 -6.75 -14.53 -0.31
N VAL A 137 -5.50 -14.76 -0.64
CA VAL A 137 -5.05 -14.84 -2.05
C VAL A 137 -5.61 -16.08 -2.71
N LYS A 138 -5.72 -17.18 -1.96
CA LYS A 138 -6.25 -18.46 -2.41
C LYS A 138 -7.73 -18.39 -2.78
N ASP A 139 -8.53 -17.74 -1.92
CA ASP A 139 -9.99 -17.68 -2.09
C ASP A 139 -10.44 -16.39 -2.77
N SER A 140 -9.51 -15.47 -3.05
CA SER A 140 -9.76 -14.14 -3.66
C SER A 140 -10.84 -13.35 -2.92
N LYS A 141 -10.78 -13.32 -1.58
CA LYS A 141 -11.76 -12.63 -0.73
C LYS A 141 -11.15 -12.03 0.53
N PRO A 142 -11.79 -11.00 1.12
CA PRO A 142 -11.44 -10.52 2.45
C PRO A 142 -11.62 -11.62 3.51
N VAL A 143 -10.73 -11.63 4.50
CA VAL A 143 -10.78 -12.52 5.67
C VAL A 143 -10.42 -11.72 6.92
N ASP A 144 -10.63 -12.31 8.10
CA ASP A 144 -10.23 -11.68 9.34
C ASP A 144 -8.72 -11.79 9.56
N CYS A 145 -8.12 -10.75 10.15
CA CYS A 145 -6.72 -10.80 10.56
C CYS A 145 -6.53 -11.80 11.70
N THR A 146 -5.43 -12.52 11.63
CA THR A 146 -5.02 -13.36 12.75
C THR A 146 -4.27 -12.49 13.75
N SER A 147 -4.76 -12.39 14.99
CA SER A 147 -4.20 -11.52 16.04
C SER A 147 -2.80 -11.90 16.52
N LYS A 148 -2.10 -12.80 15.83
CA LYS A 148 -0.75 -13.29 16.19
C LYS A 148 0.41 -12.38 15.79
N ALA A 149 0.18 -11.37 14.96
CA ALA A 149 1.19 -10.38 14.65
C ALA A 149 1.28 -9.39 15.81
N ILE A 150 2.18 -9.63 16.75
CA ILE A 150 2.47 -8.74 17.88
C ILE A 150 2.87 -7.36 17.34
N PRO A 151 2.17 -6.26 17.73
CA PRO A 151 2.65 -4.92 17.43
C PRO A 151 4.05 -4.75 18.01
N GLN A 152 5.03 -4.40 17.20
CA GLN A 152 6.31 -3.96 17.76
C GLN A 152 6.08 -2.58 18.37
N GLU A 153 6.14 -2.49 19.69
CA GLU A 153 6.20 -1.21 20.38
C GLU A 153 7.41 -0.42 19.86
N PRO A 154 7.22 0.82 19.37
CA PRO A 154 8.34 1.65 19.02
C PRO A 154 9.08 2.03 20.31
N GLY A 155 10.28 1.51 20.52
CA GLY A 155 11.20 2.05 21.52
C GLY A 155 11.69 1.16 22.63
N LYS A 156 11.57 -0.15 22.60
CA LYS A 156 12.34 -1.03 23.47
C LYS A 156 13.41 -1.77 22.67
N SER A 157 14.59 -1.16 22.58
CA SER A 157 15.83 -1.92 22.39
C SER A 157 16.17 -2.68 23.68
N PRO A 158 16.71 -3.91 23.58
CA PRO A 158 17.24 -4.64 24.73
C PRO A 158 18.46 -3.97 25.36
#